data_150b897b91594f19f1d73172a22ad8a5
#
_entry.id   150b897b91594f19f1d73172a22ad8a5
#
_cell.length_a   1.000
_cell.length_b   1.000
_cell.length_c   1.000
_cell.angle_alpha   90.00
_cell.angle_beta   90.00
_cell.angle_gamma   90.00
#
_symmetry.space_group_name_H-M   'P 1'
#
loop_
_entity.id
_entity.type
_entity.pdbx_description
1 polymer ?
#
loop_
_entity_poly.entity_id
_entity_poly.type
_entity_poly.pdbx_seq_one_letter_code
_entity_poly.pdbx_strand_id
1 'polypeptide(L)'
;GRDPNRIRTVVLDAGHGGKDPGNLGTGRYKTTEKHIAYNVTKLVGKYINENFPDVKVVYTRDDDTFIELKERCNIANKAKADVFISIHCNANDSKDPHGCETYVMGLHKTEANMRVAQRENEAILLEEGHELKYDGYDPKDPESMIALTIRQNTYLDHSLLLSSLIQKQFKERVGRIDRGVKQAGFLVISYTSMPSVLVELGFLTNVDEEDFLQTEKGQDYLASAIYRAFKEYKATLEGTDVRVTPNEAKPDSTKVAVAVPDTVKPAPPAPIVNPVVTEQGVRFRVQIVTSSKRID
;
A
#
# COMPACT_ATOMS: atom_id res chain seq x y z
N GLY A 1 16.50 1.94 28.44
CA GLY A 1 16.50 1.53 27.02
C GLY A 1 15.20 1.95 26.36
N ARG A 2 15.19 2.13 25.05
CA ARG A 2 13.97 2.44 24.27
C ARG A 2 13.09 1.17 24.25
N ASP A 3 11.84 1.29 24.68
CA ASP A 3 10.89 0.18 24.57
C ASP A 3 10.63 -0.08 23.08
N PRO A 4 10.94 -1.27 22.55
CA PRO A 4 10.82 -1.59 21.14
C PRO A 4 9.37 -1.70 20.68
N ASN A 5 8.43 -1.87 21.60
CA ASN A 5 7.00 -2.00 21.28
C ASN A 5 6.27 -0.65 21.28
N ARG A 6 6.91 0.45 21.73
CA ARG A 6 6.28 1.75 21.81
C ARG A 6 6.49 2.57 20.55
N ILE A 7 5.42 2.98 19.89
CA ILE A 7 5.45 3.86 18.73
C ILE A 7 5.52 5.33 19.18
N ARG A 8 6.60 6.00 18.84
CA ARG A 8 6.89 7.41 19.16
C ARG A 8 7.10 8.28 17.94
N THR A 9 7.48 7.67 16.83
CA THR A 9 7.76 8.40 15.59
C THR A 9 7.22 7.61 14.40
N VAL A 10 6.37 8.26 13.62
CA VAL A 10 5.90 7.75 12.33
C VAL A 10 6.40 8.65 11.21
N VAL A 11 6.89 8.05 10.14
CA VAL A 11 7.18 8.77 8.90
C VAL A 11 6.08 8.50 7.91
N LEU A 12 5.51 9.57 7.39
CA LEU A 12 4.52 9.55 6.33
C LEU A 12 5.16 10.04 5.05
N ASP A 13 5.13 9.20 4.04
CA ASP A 13 5.71 9.45 2.73
C ASP A 13 4.60 9.68 1.71
N ALA A 14 4.55 10.88 1.18
CA ALA A 14 3.70 11.19 0.03
C ALA A 14 4.46 10.84 -1.25
N GLY A 15 4.04 9.82 -1.96
CA GLY A 15 4.66 9.40 -3.22
C GLY A 15 4.85 10.55 -4.20
N HIS A 16 5.87 10.44 -5.05
CA HIS A 16 6.15 11.41 -6.12
C HIS A 16 6.44 12.83 -5.61
N GLY A 17 6.22 13.86 -6.43
CA GLY A 17 6.41 15.27 -6.07
C GLY A 17 7.31 16.02 -7.04
N GLY A 18 7.15 17.33 -7.13
CA GLY A 18 7.93 18.19 -8.02
C GLY A 18 7.84 17.75 -9.48
N LYS A 19 8.99 17.42 -10.05
CA LYS A 19 9.13 16.93 -11.44
C LYS A 19 8.56 15.53 -11.70
N ASP A 20 8.25 14.76 -10.66
CA ASP A 20 7.60 13.46 -10.76
C ASP A 20 6.10 13.60 -10.47
N PRO A 21 5.24 13.56 -11.49
CA PRO A 21 3.80 13.68 -11.31
C PRO A 21 3.14 12.40 -10.78
N GLY A 22 3.83 11.25 -10.80
CA GLY A 22 3.22 9.94 -10.65
C GLY A 22 2.26 9.63 -11.78
N ASN A 23 1.24 8.84 -11.53
CA ASN A 23 0.21 8.52 -12.49
C ASN A 23 -0.63 9.75 -12.87
N LEU A 24 -0.82 9.96 -14.17
CA LEU A 24 -1.58 11.10 -14.72
C LEU A 24 -3.10 10.87 -14.70
N GLY A 25 -3.55 9.68 -14.31
CA GLY A 25 -4.96 9.29 -14.34
C GLY A 25 -5.50 9.09 -15.75
N THR A 26 -6.80 9.32 -15.90
CA THR A 26 -7.47 9.20 -17.20
C THR A 26 -7.30 10.42 -18.11
N GLY A 27 -6.65 11.48 -17.63
CA GLY A 27 -6.48 12.75 -18.32
C GLY A 27 -7.67 13.73 -18.17
N ARG A 28 -8.69 13.37 -17.38
CA ARG A 28 -9.86 14.25 -17.13
C ARG A 28 -9.57 15.33 -16.09
N TYR A 29 -8.61 15.10 -15.21
CA TYR A 29 -8.23 16.01 -14.14
C TYR A 29 -6.82 16.56 -14.35
N LYS A 30 -6.58 17.77 -13.84
CA LYS A 30 -5.24 18.39 -13.82
C LYS A 30 -4.40 17.88 -12.65
N THR A 31 -5.04 17.44 -11.57
CA THR A 31 -4.40 16.84 -10.41
C THR A 31 -4.01 15.41 -10.73
N THR A 32 -2.78 15.05 -10.40
CA THR A 32 -2.19 13.74 -10.63
C THR A 32 -1.97 13.02 -9.31
N GLU A 33 -1.42 11.83 -9.35
CA GLU A 33 -1.12 11.03 -8.17
C GLU A 33 -0.40 11.81 -7.07
N LYS A 34 0.67 12.56 -7.41
CA LYS A 34 1.45 13.32 -6.42
C LYS A 34 0.61 14.26 -5.55
N HIS A 35 -0.49 14.80 -6.10
CA HIS A 35 -1.39 15.71 -5.36
C HIS A 35 -2.29 14.94 -4.40
N ILE A 36 -2.85 13.81 -4.86
CA ILE A 36 -3.73 12.96 -4.05
C ILE A 36 -2.92 12.33 -2.91
N ALA A 37 -1.76 11.76 -3.24
CA ALA A 37 -0.84 11.19 -2.26
C ALA A 37 -0.48 12.22 -1.18
N TYR A 38 -0.15 13.45 -1.57
CA TYR A 38 0.17 14.53 -0.64
C TYR A 38 -1.02 14.88 0.26
N ASN A 39 -2.19 15.10 -0.32
CA ASN A 39 -3.38 15.47 0.45
C ASN A 39 -3.75 14.41 1.48
N VAL A 40 -3.80 13.13 1.07
CA VAL A 40 -4.10 12.01 1.97
C VAL A 40 -3.05 11.90 3.06
N THR A 41 -1.76 12.01 2.72
CA THR A 41 -0.65 11.98 3.68
C THR A 41 -0.78 13.08 4.74
N LYS A 42 -1.11 14.31 4.34
CA LYS A 42 -1.32 15.42 5.28
C LYS A 42 -2.52 15.19 6.19
N LEU A 43 -3.61 14.63 5.67
CA LEU A 43 -4.79 14.28 6.47
C LEU A 43 -4.47 13.16 7.48
N VAL A 44 -3.74 12.12 7.09
CA VAL A 44 -3.30 11.06 8.01
C VAL A 44 -2.48 11.66 9.15
N GLY A 45 -1.49 12.50 8.82
CA GLY A 45 -0.65 13.13 9.83
C GLY A 45 -1.43 14.08 10.75
N LYS A 46 -2.41 14.81 10.21
CA LYS A 46 -3.32 15.63 11.02
C LYS A 46 -4.06 14.77 12.05
N TYR A 47 -4.67 13.65 11.62
CA TYR A 47 -5.39 12.76 12.53
C TYR A 47 -4.49 12.13 13.59
N ILE A 48 -3.26 11.77 13.24
CA ILE A 48 -2.29 11.23 14.20
C ILE A 48 -1.93 12.32 15.22
N ASN A 49 -1.59 13.54 14.80
CA ASN A 49 -1.23 14.64 15.68
C ASN A 49 -2.35 15.04 16.64
N GLU A 50 -3.60 15.05 16.16
CA GLU A 50 -4.78 15.40 16.98
C GLU A 50 -5.08 14.35 18.06
N ASN A 51 -4.81 13.07 17.78
CA ASN A 51 -5.20 11.98 18.68
C ASN A 51 -4.05 11.35 19.46
N PHE A 52 -2.81 11.55 19.00
CA PHE A 52 -1.59 11.02 19.62
C PHE A 52 -0.52 12.11 19.71
N PRO A 53 -0.67 13.08 20.63
CA PRO A 53 0.27 14.21 20.75
C PRO A 53 1.67 13.78 21.19
N ASP A 54 1.84 12.56 21.71
CA ASP A 54 3.11 11.94 22.05
C ASP A 54 3.79 11.23 20.88
N VAL A 55 3.13 11.14 19.74
CA VAL A 55 3.68 10.57 18.50
C VAL A 55 4.17 11.67 17.58
N LYS A 56 5.47 11.66 17.30
CA LYS A 56 6.07 12.57 16.33
C LYS A 56 5.73 12.13 14.92
N VAL A 57 5.06 12.97 14.14
CA VAL A 57 4.86 12.79 12.71
C VAL A 57 5.97 13.50 11.94
N VAL A 58 6.64 12.78 11.04
CA VAL A 58 7.64 13.30 10.12
C VAL A 58 7.16 13.04 8.70
N TYR A 59 7.23 14.03 7.84
CA TYR A 59 6.91 13.90 6.42
C TYR A 59 8.18 13.80 5.60
N THR A 60 8.19 13.00 4.53
CA THR A 60 9.31 12.97 3.59
C THR A 60 9.35 14.24 2.74
N ARG A 61 8.18 14.78 2.41
CA ARG A 61 8.01 16.11 1.80
C ARG A 61 6.83 16.84 2.43
N ASP A 62 6.94 18.14 2.51
CA ASP A 62 5.91 19.01 3.09
C ASP A 62 5.32 20.00 2.08
N ASP A 63 5.74 19.87 0.84
CA ASP A 63 5.29 20.64 -0.32
C ASP A 63 5.36 19.80 -1.61
N ASP A 64 5.28 20.45 -2.78
CA ASP A 64 5.43 19.80 -4.09
C ASP A 64 6.91 19.70 -4.51
N THR A 65 7.77 19.15 -3.64
CA THR A 65 9.18 18.89 -3.92
C THR A 65 9.40 17.45 -4.31
N PHE A 66 10.30 17.21 -5.28
CA PHE A 66 10.78 15.86 -5.62
C PHE A 66 11.83 15.43 -4.59
N ILE A 67 11.58 14.30 -3.93
CA ILE A 67 12.53 13.66 -3.00
C ILE A 67 12.92 12.30 -3.60
N GLU A 68 14.23 12.07 -3.75
CA GLU A 68 14.79 10.82 -4.24
C GLU A 68 14.35 9.62 -3.38
N LEU A 69 14.11 8.44 -3.97
CA LEU A 69 13.57 7.28 -3.24
C LEU A 69 14.45 6.87 -2.05
N LYS A 70 15.76 6.85 -2.23
CA LYS A 70 16.70 6.53 -1.15
C LYS A 70 16.71 7.58 -0.03
N GLU A 71 16.50 8.86 -0.37
CA GLU A 71 16.46 9.94 0.64
C GLU A 71 15.18 9.85 1.49
N ARG A 72 14.05 9.39 0.95
CA ARG A 72 12.83 9.11 1.73
C ARG A 72 13.11 8.07 2.83
N CYS A 73 13.82 6.99 2.48
CA CYS A 73 14.30 6.00 3.45
C CYS A 73 15.26 6.61 4.48
N ASN A 74 16.20 7.46 4.03
CA ASN A 74 17.18 8.12 4.89
C ASN A 74 16.50 9.05 5.89
N ILE A 75 15.48 9.79 5.49
CA ILE A 75 14.67 10.64 6.39
C ILE A 75 14.07 9.78 7.51
N ALA A 76 13.48 8.64 7.17
CA ALA A 76 12.89 7.73 8.13
C ALA A 76 13.94 7.12 9.09
N ASN A 77 15.07 6.67 8.54
CA ASN A 77 16.17 6.10 9.32
C ASN A 77 16.82 7.13 10.26
N LYS A 78 17.08 8.35 9.79
CA LYS A 78 17.61 9.47 10.58
C LYS A 78 16.65 9.88 11.70
N ALA A 79 15.33 9.86 11.40
CA ALA A 79 14.31 10.14 12.41
C ALA A 79 14.18 9.00 13.45
N LYS A 80 14.82 7.86 13.23
CA LYS A 80 14.66 6.62 14.01
C LYS A 80 13.18 6.26 14.15
N ALA A 81 12.46 6.32 13.04
CA ALA A 81 11.03 6.06 13.00
C ALA A 81 10.70 4.64 13.45
N ASP A 82 9.54 4.49 14.06
CA ASP A 82 9.02 3.20 14.48
C ASP A 82 8.13 2.58 13.39
N VAL A 83 7.64 3.42 12.46
CA VAL A 83 6.79 3.02 11.33
C VAL A 83 7.03 3.95 10.14
N PHE A 84 7.01 3.40 8.93
CA PHE A 84 7.05 4.12 7.67
C PHE A 84 5.83 3.76 6.83
N ILE A 85 5.07 4.74 6.38
CA ILE A 85 3.88 4.56 5.54
C ILE A 85 4.03 5.43 4.28
N SER A 86 4.23 4.79 3.14
CA SER A 86 4.25 5.42 1.82
C SER A 86 2.86 5.37 1.20
N ILE A 87 2.39 6.45 0.62
CA ILE A 87 1.02 6.61 0.11
C ILE A 87 1.07 6.96 -1.37
N HIS A 88 0.41 6.14 -2.19
CA HIS A 88 0.40 6.13 -3.64
C HIS A 88 -1.00 5.91 -4.23
N CYS A 89 -1.14 6.05 -5.54
CA CYS A 89 -2.33 5.67 -6.29
C CYS A 89 -1.94 4.77 -7.46
N ASN A 90 -2.46 3.57 -7.47
CA ASN A 90 -2.15 2.54 -8.45
C ASN A 90 -2.56 2.93 -9.89
N ALA A 91 -1.96 2.26 -10.83
CA ALA A 91 -2.28 2.34 -12.24
C ALA A 91 -2.32 0.94 -12.88
N ASN A 92 -3.06 0.81 -13.97
CA ASN A 92 -3.06 -0.38 -14.80
C ASN A 92 -3.27 -0.01 -16.26
N ASP A 93 -2.74 -0.81 -17.19
CA ASP A 93 -2.94 -0.63 -18.62
C ASP A 93 -4.42 -0.86 -19.01
N SER A 94 -5.09 -1.83 -18.35
CA SER A 94 -6.55 -1.95 -18.39
C SER A 94 -7.19 -0.91 -17.46
N LYS A 95 -8.35 -0.41 -17.86
CA LYS A 95 -9.16 0.53 -17.07
C LYS A 95 -10.13 -0.16 -16.10
N ASP A 96 -10.18 -1.51 -16.11
CA ASP A 96 -11.11 -2.28 -15.29
C ASP A 96 -10.68 -2.46 -13.81
N PRO A 97 -9.36 -2.60 -13.49
CA PRO A 97 -8.93 -2.77 -12.12
C PRO A 97 -9.37 -1.60 -11.22
N HIS A 98 -9.88 -1.95 -10.04
CA HIS A 98 -10.34 -1.02 -9.02
C HIS A 98 -10.18 -1.62 -7.63
N GLY A 99 -10.19 -0.78 -6.58
CA GLY A 99 -9.97 -1.17 -5.18
C GLY A 99 -8.58 -0.84 -4.67
N CYS A 100 -8.35 -1.10 -3.38
CA CYS A 100 -7.13 -0.74 -2.68
C CYS A 100 -6.21 -1.94 -2.50
N GLU A 101 -4.91 -1.69 -2.49
CA GLU A 101 -3.85 -2.68 -2.25
C GLU A 101 -2.87 -2.13 -1.20
N THR A 102 -2.24 -3.01 -0.43
CA THR A 102 -1.13 -2.59 0.43
C THR A 102 0.04 -3.54 0.24
N TYR A 103 1.21 -2.98 0.02
CA TYR A 103 2.42 -3.71 -0.26
C TYR A 103 3.40 -3.68 0.92
N VAL A 104 4.08 -4.79 1.11
CA VAL A 104 5.26 -4.91 1.96
C VAL A 104 6.44 -5.40 1.14
N MET A 105 7.66 -5.17 1.63
CA MET A 105 8.87 -5.65 0.99
C MET A 105 8.89 -7.16 0.93
N GLY A 106 9.21 -7.74 -0.22
CA GLY A 106 9.35 -9.17 -0.39
C GLY A 106 9.25 -9.63 -1.84
N LEU A 107 9.31 -10.94 -2.04
CA LEU A 107 9.21 -11.54 -3.38
C LEU A 107 7.81 -11.31 -3.96
N HIS A 108 7.77 -10.76 -5.16
CA HIS A 108 6.51 -10.63 -5.89
C HIS A 108 5.98 -12.02 -6.30
N LYS A 109 4.71 -12.27 -6.03
CA LYS A 109 4.06 -13.55 -6.33
C LYS A 109 3.46 -13.61 -7.74
N THR A 110 3.29 -12.46 -8.37
CA THR A 110 2.69 -12.34 -9.71
C THR A 110 3.40 -11.28 -10.52
N GLU A 111 3.34 -11.41 -11.84
CA GLU A 111 3.84 -10.40 -12.76
C GLU A 111 3.16 -9.03 -12.55
N ALA A 112 1.86 -9.04 -12.21
CA ALA A 112 1.13 -7.82 -11.90
C ALA A 112 1.74 -7.07 -10.70
N ASN A 113 2.13 -7.76 -9.63
CA ASN A 113 2.78 -7.15 -8.47
C ASN A 113 4.16 -6.60 -8.84
N MET A 114 4.91 -7.32 -9.69
CA MET A 114 6.20 -6.84 -10.20
C MET A 114 6.04 -5.54 -10.99
N ARG A 115 5.04 -5.46 -11.87
CA ARG A 115 4.80 -4.25 -12.69
C ARG A 115 4.45 -3.02 -11.85
N VAL A 116 3.74 -3.19 -10.75
CA VAL A 116 3.46 -2.06 -9.83
C VAL A 116 4.78 -1.57 -9.23
N ALA A 117 5.58 -2.45 -8.63
CA ALA A 117 6.86 -2.07 -8.07
C ALA A 117 7.83 -1.49 -9.12
N GLN A 118 7.81 -2.01 -10.34
CA GLN A 118 8.61 -1.48 -11.46
C GLN A 118 8.26 -0.03 -11.76
N ARG A 119 6.96 0.30 -11.89
CA ARG A 119 6.51 1.68 -12.14
C ARG A 119 6.94 2.64 -11.05
N GLU A 120 6.74 2.26 -9.79
CA GLU A 120 7.15 3.10 -8.67
C GLU A 120 8.69 3.28 -8.60
N ASN A 121 9.43 2.23 -8.90
CA ASN A 121 10.89 2.29 -8.93
C ASN A 121 11.43 3.09 -10.13
N GLU A 122 10.68 3.26 -11.22
CA GLU A 122 11.09 4.09 -12.37
C GLU A 122 11.34 5.56 -11.98
N ALA A 123 10.86 6.03 -10.84
CA ALA A 123 11.15 7.36 -10.31
C ALA A 123 12.67 7.63 -10.18
N ILE A 124 13.51 6.59 -9.99
CA ILE A 124 14.97 6.76 -9.95
C ILE A 124 15.54 7.29 -11.26
N LEU A 125 14.89 7.05 -12.40
CA LEU A 125 15.31 7.55 -13.70
C LEU A 125 15.27 9.09 -13.79
N LEU A 126 14.56 9.72 -12.85
CA LEU A 126 14.54 11.18 -12.67
C LEU A 126 15.66 11.68 -11.75
N GLU A 127 16.43 10.77 -11.12
CA GLU A 127 17.49 11.10 -10.17
C GLU A 127 18.85 11.20 -10.88
N GLU A 128 19.65 12.21 -10.57
CA GLU A 128 21.00 12.33 -11.09
C GLU A 128 21.92 11.27 -10.47
N GLY A 129 22.65 10.53 -11.30
CA GLY A 129 23.59 9.51 -10.85
C GLY A 129 22.94 8.30 -10.17
N HIS A 130 21.71 7.97 -10.53
CA HIS A 130 20.95 6.85 -9.96
C HIS A 130 21.69 5.51 -10.08
N GLU A 131 22.41 5.25 -11.17
CA GLU A 131 23.18 4.01 -11.36
C GLU A 131 24.14 3.74 -10.20
N LEU A 132 24.88 4.76 -9.76
CA LEU A 132 25.80 4.63 -8.62
C LEU A 132 25.08 4.61 -7.27
N LYS A 133 23.97 5.35 -7.13
CA LYS A 133 23.20 5.40 -5.89
C LYS A 133 22.54 4.09 -5.54
N TYR A 134 22.14 3.32 -6.55
CA TYR A 134 21.39 2.08 -6.41
C TYR A 134 22.18 0.84 -6.86
N ASP A 135 23.51 0.90 -6.84
CA ASP A 135 24.41 -0.24 -7.14
C ASP A 135 24.11 -0.89 -8.51
N GLY A 136 23.80 -0.10 -9.52
CA GLY A 136 23.47 -0.57 -10.86
C GLY A 136 22.07 -1.17 -11.01
N TYR A 137 21.19 -0.97 -10.04
CA TYR A 137 19.79 -1.41 -10.15
C TYR A 137 19.08 -0.76 -11.35
N ASP A 138 18.49 -1.60 -12.19
CA ASP A 138 17.63 -1.18 -13.31
C ASP A 138 16.18 -1.59 -13.02
N PRO A 139 15.24 -0.63 -12.92
CA PRO A 139 13.83 -0.96 -12.68
C PRO A 139 13.19 -1.74 -13.83
N LYS A 140 13.78 -1.73 -15.04
CA LYS A 140 13.28 -2.47 -16.20
C LYS A 140 13.83 -3.89 -16.29
N ASP A 141 14.86 -4.21 -15.50
CA ASP A 141 15.46 -5.53 -15.47
C ASP A 141 14.83 -6.42 -14.41
N PRO A 142 14.17 -7.53 -14.79
CA PRO A 142 13.57 -8.46 -13.83
C PRO A 142 14.57 -9.06 -12.83
N GLU A 143 15.83 -9.26 -13.23
CA GLU A 143 16.86 -9.82 -12.33
C GLU A 143 17.23 -8.83 -11.23
N SER A 144 17.37 -7.54 -11.56
CA SER A 144 17.55 -6.45 -10.59
C SER A 144 16.37 -6.39 -9.59
N MET A 145 15.14 -6.53 -10.08
CA MET A 145 13.94 -6.57 -9.25
C MET A 145 13.95 -7.76 -8.27
N ILE A 146 14.34 -8.95 -8.74
CA ILE A 146 14.46 -10.14 -7.89
C ILE A 146 15.57 -9.96 -6.85
N ALA A 147 16.74 -9.48 -7.26
CA ALA A 147 17.86 -9.23 -6.35
C ALA A 147 17.49 -8.28 -5.21
N LEU A 148 16.70 -7.23 -5.48
CA LEU A 148 16.21 -6.31 -4.47
C LEU A 148 15.35 -7.01 -3.41
N THR A 149 14.55 -8.01 -3.81
CA THR A 149 13.61 -8.70 -2.91
C THR A 149 14.29 -9.71 -1.97
N ILE A 150 15.54 -10.10 -2.27
CA ILE A 150 16.31 -11.03 -1.41
C ILE A 150 16.80 -10.33 -0.13
N ARG A 151 16.76 -9.01 -0.06
CA ARG A 151 17.10 -8.27 1.15
C ARG A 151 16.22 -8.73 2.31
N GLN A 152 16.85 -9.18 3.40
CA GLN A 152 16.15 -9.64 4.60
C GLN A 152 15.28 -8.51 5.15
N ASN A 153 13.99 -8.78 5.27
CA ASN A 153 13.05 -7.89 5.94
C ASN A 153 12.82 -8.35 7.38
N THR A 154 13.65 -7.85 8.29
CA THR A 154 13.53 -8.12 9.72
C THR A 154 12.18 -7.69 10.31
N TYR A 155 11.48 -6.78 9.63
CA TYR A 155 10.23 -6.17 10.10
C TYR A 155 8.99 -6.68 9.36
N LEU A 156 9.11 -7.79 8.62
CA LEU A 156 8.05 -8.29 7.75
C LEU A 156 6.73 -8.53 8.50
N ASP A 157 6.79 -9.20 9.65
CA ASP A 157 5.58 -9.55 10.42
C ASP A 157 4.82 -8.30 10.88
N HIS A 158 5.53 -7.28 11.36
CA HIS A 158 4.95 -5.99 11.75
C HIS A 158 4.40 -5.22 10.56
N SER A 159 5.09 -5.27 9.42
CA SER A 159 4.62 -4.66 8.17
C SER A 159 3.35 -5.36 7.65
N LEU A 160 3.29 -6.69 7.71
CA LEU A 160 2.12 -7.48 7.36
C LEU A 160 0.92 -7.18 8.27
N LEU A 161 1.16 -7.05 9.59
CA LEU A 161 0.12 -6.67 10.55
C LEU A 161 -0.48 -5.30 10.18
N LEU A 162 0.36 -4.27 10.03
CA LEU A 162 -0.11 -2.94 9.65
C LEU A 162 -0.87 -2.95 8.32
N SER A 163 -0.33 -3.64 7.30
CA SER A 163 -0.96 -3.74 5.98
C SER A 163 -2.33 -4.40 6.05
N SER A 164 -2.48 -5.48 6.84
CA SER A 164 -3.76 -6.17 7.00
C SER A 164 -4.80 -5.29 7.69
N LEU A 165 -4.37 -4.49 8.66
CA LEU A 165 -5.24 -3.53 9.34
C LEU A 165 -5.69 -2.41 8.39
N ILE A 166 -4.80 -1.91 7.52
CA ILE A 166 -5.15 -0.90 6.52
C ILE A 166 -6.20 -1.46 5.55
N GLN A 167 -5.98 -2.66 4.98
CA GLN A 167 -6.91 -3.29 4.06
C GLN A 167 -8.27 -3.55 4.73
N LYS A 168 -8.29 -4.01 5.97
CA LYS A 168 -9.53 -4.17 6.77
C LYS A 168 -10.30 -2.85 6.87
N GLN A 169 -9.62 -1.75 7.20
CA GLN A 169 -10.26 -0.44 7.34
C GLN A 169 -10.80 0.08 5.99
N PHE A 170 -10.08 -0.10 4.89
CA PHE A 170 -10.55 0.26 3.55
C PHE A 170 -11.83 -0.50 3.19
N LYS A 171 -11.88 -1.81 3.44
CA LYS A 171 -13.04 -2.66 3.18
C LYS A 171 -14.23 -2.30 4.06
N GLU A 172 -14.03 -2.32 5.39
CA GLU A 172 -15.13 -2.27 6.35
C GLU A 172 -15.66 -0.85 6.57
N ARG A 173 -14.80 0.18 6.45
CA ARG A 173 -15.17 1.56 6.82
C ARG A 173 -15.32 2.48 5.62
N VAL A 174 -14.60 2.24 4.53
CA VAL A 174 -14.70 3.04 3.31
C VAL A 174 -15.54 2.35 2.24
N GLY A 175 -15.73 1.02 2.35
CA GLY A 175 -16.46 0.23 1.36
C GLY A 175 -15.66 0.02 0.07
N ARG A 176 -14.31 0.10 0.15
CA ARG A 176 -13.47 -0.17 -1.02
C ARG A 176 -13.28 -1.67 -1.21
N ILE A 177 -13.07 -2.08 -2.46
CA ILE A 177 -12.67 -3.45 -2.74
C ILE A 177 -11.29 -3.69 -2.17
N ASP A 178 -11.21 -4.70 -1.30
CA ASP A 178 -9.97 -5.17 -0.70
C ASP A 178 -9.28 -6.12 -1.68
N ARG A 179 -8.17 -5.67 -2.27
CA ARG A 179 -7.33 -6.48 -3.18
C ARG A 179 -6.20 -7.18 -2.44
N GLY A 180 -6.18 -7.06 -1.13
CA GLY A 180 -5.30 -7.77 -0.21
C GLY A 180 -3.95 -7.13 0.01
N VAL A 181 -3.20 -7.77 0.93
CA VAL A 181 -1.79 -7.49 1.20
C VAL A 181 -0.93 -8.26 0.21
N LYS A 182 0.02 -7.56 -0.38
CA LYS A 182 0.91 -8.07 -1.42
C LYS A 182 2.37 -7.86 -1.08
N GLN A 183 3.26 -8.54 -1.79
CA GLN A 183 4.70 -8.39 -1.66
C GLN A 183 5.31 -8.02 -3.00
N ALA A 184 6.24 -7.05 -3.00
CA ALA A 184 7.07 -6.74 -4.14
C ALA A 184 8.31 -5.92 -3.73
N GLY A 185 9.26 -5.74 -4.66
CA GLY A 185 10.52 -5.05 -4.44
C GLY A 185 10.43 -3.55 -4.70
N PHE A 186 9.88 -2.80 -3.76
CA PHE A 186 9.84 -1.34 -3.84
C PHE A 186 11.10 -0.72 -3.22
N LEU A 187 11.81 0.12 -3.97
CA LEU A 187 12.99 0.81 -3.49
C LEU A 187 12.70 1.70 -2.27
N VAL A 188 11.56 2.39 -2.27
CA VAL A 188 11.17 3.33 -1.20
C VAL A 188 10.97 2.68 0.16
N ILE A 189 10.77 1.36 0.23
CA ILE A 189 10.66 0.62 1.50
C ILE A 189 11.79 -0.39 1.70
N SER A 190 12.72 -0.53 0.73
CA SER A 190 13.79 -1.54 0.80
C SER A 190 14.98 -1.14 1.67
N TYR A 191 15.19 0.17 1.86
CA TYR A 191 16.31 0.71 2.64
C TYR A 191 15.88 1.23 4.01
N THR A 192 14.63 1.00 4.41
CA THR A 192 14.10 1.38 5.73
C THR A 192 14.53 0.38 6.79
N SER A 193 14.76 0.86 8.01
CA SER A 193 15.14 0.05 9.18
C SER A 193 14.03 -0.02 10.24
N MET A 194 12.76 -0.06 9.79
CA MET A 194 11.56 -0.19 10.59
C MET A 194 10.44 -0.87 9.78
N PRO A 195 9.33 -1.28 10.43
CA PRO A 195 8.11 -1.71 9.73
C PRO A 195 7.68 -0.69 8.69
N SER A 196 7.51 -1.13 7.44
CA SER A 196 7.28 -0.24 6.29
C SER A 196 6.25 -0.83 5.35
N VAL A 197 5.33 0.02 4.90
CA VAL A 197 4.27 -0.33 3.97
C VAL A 197 4.14 0.70 2.86
N LEU A 198 3.71 0.25 1.67
CA LEU A 198 3.29 1.12 0.58
C LEU A 198 1.80 0.87 0.33
N VAL A 199 1.02 1.94 0.39
CA VAL A 199 -0.44 1.91 0.30
C VAL A 199 -0.87 2.46 -1.04
N GLU A 200 -1.59 1.64 -1.79
CA GLU A 200 -2.23 2.00 -3.06
C GLU A 200 -3.70 2.31 -2.80
N LEU A 201 -4.06 3.58 -2.85
CA LEU A 201 -5.37 4.10 -2.48
C LEU A 201 -6.50 3.69 -3.43
N GLY A 202 -6.15 3.34 -4.66
CA GLY A 202 -7.06 2.98 -5.76
C GLY A 202 -6.39 3.19 -7.10
N PHE A 203 -7.07 2.87 -8.20
CA PHE A 203 -6.51 2.94 -9.55
C PHE A 203 -6.92 4.24 -10.26
N LEU A 204 -5.99 5.18 -10.44
CA LEU A 204 -6.25 6.42 -11.16
C LEU A 204 -6.58 6.22 -12.65
N THR A 205 -6.25 5.05 -13.20
CA THR A 205 -6.59 4.68 -14.58
C THR A 205 -8.03 4.20 -14.75
N ASN A 206 -8.75 3.94 -13.65
CA ASN A 206 -10.17 3.62 -13.63
C ASN A 206 -10.99 4.90 -13.40
N VAL A 207 -12.01 5.12 -14.22
CA VAL A 207 -12.79 6.37 -14.21
C VAL A 207 -13.51 6.61 -12.89
N ASP A 208 -14.17 5.60 -12.34
CA ASP A 208 -14.94 5.72 -11.09
C ASP A 208 -14.03 5.86 -9.86
N GLU A 209 -12.87 5.18 -9.88
CA GLU A 209 -11.84 5.30 -8.86
C GLU A 209 -11.23 6.71 -8.87
N GLU A 210 -10.88 7.20 -10.06
CA GLU A 210 -10.32 8.54 -10.23
C GLU A 210 -11.29 9.59 -9.70
N ASP A 211 -12.58 9.50 -10.06
CA ASP A 211 -13.60 10.43 -9.57
C ASP A 211 -13.69 10.43 -8.04
N PHE A 212 -13.65 9.26 -7.41
CA PHE A 212 -13.63 9.15 -5.95
C PHE A 212 -12.35 9.73 -5.33
N LEU A 213 -11.19 9.39 -5.88
CA LEU A 213 -9.87 9.83 -5.39
C LEU A 213 -9.66 11.36 -5.53
N GLN A 214 -10.34 12.00 -6.49
CA GLN A 214 -10.28 13.45 -6.70
C GLN A 214 -11.16 14.23 -5.72
N THR A 215 -12.09 13.56 -5.00
CA THR A 215 -12.95 14.26 -4.03
C THR A 215 -12.27 14.42 -2.68
N GLU A 216 -12.46 15.57 -2.03
CA GLU A 216 -12.04 15.80 -0.65
C GLU A 216 -12.59 14.72 0.29
N LYS A 217 -13.86 14.32 0.12
CA LYS A 217 -14.51 13.30 0.91
C LYS A 217 -13.87 11.92 0.73
N GLY A 218 -13.50 11.55 -0.50
CA GLY A 218 -12.79 10.30 -0.80
C GLY A 218 -11.42 10.26 -0.13
N GLN A 219 -10.65 11.35 -0.25
CA GLN A 219 -9.34 11.49 0.37
C GLN A 219 -9.43 11.45 1.91
N ASP A 220 -10.43 12.12 2.49
CA ASP A 220 -10.68 12.12 3.93
C ASP A 220 -11.02 10.71 4.45
N TYR A 221 -11.90 9.97 3.76
CA TYR A 221 -12.27 8.61 4.14
C TYR A 221 -11.07 7.66 4.10
N LEU A 222 -10.22 7.75 3.06
CA LEU A 222 -9.03 6.94 2.94
C LEU A 222 -8.00 7.29 4.02
N ALA A 223 -7.77 8.58 4.27
CA ALA A 223 -6.88 9.04 5.33
C ALA A 223 -7.34 8.59 6.72
N SER A 224 -8.65 8.72 6.99
CA SER A 224 -9.26 8.27 8.24
C SER A 224 -9.14 6.75 8.42
N ALA A 225 -9.21 5.96 7.34
CA ALA A 225 -9.01 4.51 7.38
C ALA A 225 -7.55 4.15 7.73
N ILE A 226 -6.56 4.81 7.10
CA ILE A 226 -5.14 4.61 7.41
C ILE A 226 -4.85 5.00 8.86
N TYR A 227 -5.38 6.12 9.33
CA TYR A 227 -5.25 6.55 10.72
C TYR A 227 -5.84 5.51 11.70
N ARG A 228 -7.05 4.98 11.46
CA ARG A 228 -7.65 3.94 12.31
C ARG A 228 -6.82 2.66 12.32
N ALA A 229 -6.26 2.26 11.19
CA ALA A 229 -5.34 1.13 11.12
C ALA A 229 -4.07 1.39 11.95
N PHE A 230 -3.48 2.58 11.85
CA PHE A 230 -2.35 2.99 12.68
C PHE A 230 -2.69 2.96 14.18
N LYS A 231 -3.86 3.46 14.58
CA LYS A 231 -4.36 3.41 15.97
C LYS A 231 -4.46 1.98 16.48
N GLU A 232 -5.07 1.07 15.69
CA GLU A 232 -5.21 -0.35 16.04
C GLU A 232 -3.84 -1.04 16.10
N TYR A 233 -2.94 -0.75 15.16
CA TYR A 233 -1.58 -1.26 15.13
C TYR A 233 -0.77 -0.80 16.36
N LYS A 234 -0.79 0.49 16.69
CA LYS A 234 -0.11 1.04 17.87
C LYS A 234 -0.62 0.37 19.15
N ALA A 235 -1.93 0.25 19.31
CA ALA A 235 -2.52 -0.38 20.49
C ALA A 235 -2.14 -1.87 20.60
N THR A 236 -2.10 -2.60 19.48
CA THR A 236 -1.67 -4.01 19.45
C THR A 236 -0.23 -4.18 19.92
N LEU A 237 0.69 -3.33 19.44
CA LEU A 237 2.10 -3.40 19.81
C LEU A 237 2.34 -3.01 21.28
N GLU A 238 1.65 -2.01 21.77
CA GLU A 238 1.79 -1.48 23.13
C GLU A 238 0.99 -2.26 24.17
N GLY A 239 0.24 -3.30 23.75
CA GLY A 239 -0.58 -4.11 24.66
C GLY A 239 -1.71 -3.32 25.32
N THR A 240 -2.18 -2.25 24.66
CA THR A 240 -3.28 -1.40 25.15
C THR A 240 -4.58 -1.81 24.48
N ASP A 241 -5.68 -1.94 25.26
CA ASP A 241 -6.99 -2.24 24.70
C ASP A 241 -7.46 -1.14 23.74
N VAL A 242 -7.78 -1.53 22.52
CA VAL A 242 -8.47 -0.65 21.58
C VAL A 242 -9.89 -0.47 22.06
N ARG A 243 -10.16 0.53 22.92
CA ARG A 243 -11.53 0.93 23.17
C ARG A 243 -12.07 1.52 21.87
N VAL A 244 -12.84 0.70 21.15
CA VAL A 244 -13.66 1.18 20.03
C VAL A 244 -14.69 2.12 20.66
N THR A 245 -14.45 3.41 20.57
CA THR A 245 -15.47 4.41 20.92
C THR A 245 -16.59 4.27 19.88
N PRO A 246 -17.84 4.00 20.28
CA PRO A 246 -18.94 3.74 19.35
C PRO A 246 -19.33 4.94 18.47
N ASN A 247 -18.64 6.06 18.59
CA ASN A 247 -19.07 7.36 18.06
C ASN A 247 -18.23 7.90 16.89
N GLU A 248 -17.46 7.05 16.22
CA GLU A 248 -16.94 7.43 14.90
C GLU A 248 -18.04 7.09 13.89
N ALA A 249 -18.72 8.13 13.40
CA ALA A 249 -19.88 8.06 12.53
C ALA A 249 -19.68 7.01 11.40
N LYS A 250 -20.60 6.02 11.35
CA LYS A 250 -20.83 5.27 10.12
C LYS A 250 -21.08 6.31 9.03
N PRO A 251 -20.46 6.21 7.86
CA PRO A 251 -20.87 7.04 6.75
C PRO A 251 -22.37 6.81 6.54
N ASP A 252 -23.10 7.91 6.52
CA ASP A 252 -24.52 7.90 6.23
C ASP A 252 -24.72 7.19 4.90
N SER A 253 -25.36 6.01 4.96
CA SER A 253 -25.62 5.18 3.81
C SER A 253 -26.82 5.72 3.03
N THR A 254 -26.75 6.98 2.63
CA THR A 254 -27.58 7.50 1.56
C THR A 254 -27.03 6.93 0.26
N LYS A 255 -27.69 5.88 -0.18
CA LYS A 255 -27.54 5.19 -1.45
C LYS A 255 -27.40 6.21 -2.59
N VAL A 256 -26.20 6.33 -3.11
CA VAL A 256 -26.06 6.68 -4.52
C VAL A 256 -26.32 5.37 -5.27
N ALA A 257 -27.58 5.18 -5.63
CA ALA A 257 -27.97 4.11 -6.52
C ALA A 257 -27.46 4.42 -7.91
N VAL A 258 -26.29 3.91 -8.24
CA VAL A 258 -25.93 3.73 -9.63
C VAL A 258 -26.70 2.51 -10.11
N ALA A 259 -27.65 2.72 -10.99
CA ALA A 259 -28.42 1.67 -11.63
C ALA A 259 -27.44 0.78 -12.45
N VAL A 260 -27.24 -0.45 -11.98
CA VAL A 260 -26.57 -1.49 -12.74
C VAL A 260 -27.62 -2.14 -13.64
N PRO A 261 -27.43 -2.25 -14.96
CA PRO A 261 -28.33 -3.04 -15.80
C PRO A 261 -28.22 -4.52 -15.42
N ASP A 262 -29.35 -5.12 -15.04
CA ASP A 262 -29.51 -6.57 -14.95
C ASP A 262 -29.16 -7.20 -16.28
N THR A 263 -28.24 -8.14 -16.28
CA THR A 263 -28.26 -9.45 -16.97
C THR A 263 -26.85 -10.03 -17.14
N VAL A 264 -26.35 -10.76 -16.14
CA VAL A 264 -25.56 -11.97 -16.40
C VAL A 264 -25.84 -12.96 -15.26
N LYS A 265 -26.47 -14.07 -15.62
CA LYS A 265 -26.77 -15.20 -14.76
C LYS A 265 -25.48 -15.86 -14.29
N PRO A 266 -25.22 -16.01 -12.99
CA PRO A 266 -23.98 -16.65 -12.55
C PRO A 266 -24.02 -18.16 -12.84
N ALA A 267 -22.88 -18.68 -13.30
CA ALA A 267 -22.65 -20.11 -13.43
C ALA A 267 -22.62 -20.78 -12.04
N PRO A 268 -23.05 -22.05 -11.90
CA PRO A 268 -23.08 -22.72 -10.61
C PRO A 268 -21.67 -22.93 -10.04
N PRO A 269 -21.49 -22.84 -8.72
CA PRO A 269 -20.19 -23.02 -8.08
C PRO A 269 -19.72 -24.47 -8.21
N ALA A 270 -18.42 -24.64 -8.45
CA ALA A 270 -17.78 -25.94 -8.44
C ALA A 270 -17.86 -26.58 -7.03
N PRO A 271 -17.94 -27.93 -6.90
CA PRO A 271 -18.11 -28.58 -5.63
C PRO A 271 -16.93 -28.35 -4.68
N ILE A 272 -17.24 -27.92 -3.47
CA ILE A 272 -16.26 -27.77 -2.38
C ILE A 272 -15.86 -29.17 -1.92
N VAL A 273 -14.62 -29.56 -2.16
CA VAL A 273 -14.03 -30.77 -1.60
C VAL A 273 -13.48 -30.39 -0.22
N ASN A 274 -14.16 -30.82 0.84
CA ASN A 274 -13.68 -30.66 2.20
C ASN A 274 -12.42 -31.51 2.43
N PRO A 275 -11.33 -30.93 3.00
CA PRO A 275 -10.17 -31.75 3.36
C PRO A 275 -10.52 -32.67 4.55
N VAL A 276 -10.25 -33.97 4.38
CA VAL A 276 -10.32 -34.94 5.49
C VAL A 276 -9.11 -34.66 6.39
N VAL A 277 -9.38 -34.19 7.61
CA VAL A 277 -8.37 -34.02 8.66
C VAL A 277 -8.15 -35.38 9.30
N THR A 278 -7.02 -36.01 9.04
CA THR A 278 -6.53 -37.15 9.84
C THR A 278 -5.43 -36.65 10.80
N GLU A 279 -5.59 -36.94 12.06
CA GLU A 279 -4.59 -36.67 13.11
C GLU A 279 -3.29 -37.41 12.83
N GLN A 280 -2.37 -36.81 12.12
CA GLN A 280 -0.93 -37.10 12.12
C GLN A 280 -0.22 -36.19 11.11
N GLY A 281 0.44 -35.13 11.61
CA GLY A 281 1.51 -34.39 10.94
C GLY A 281 1.16 -33.66 9.65
N VAL A 282 1.50 -32.40 9.56
CA VAL A 282 1.38 -31.59 8.35
C VAL A 282 2.27 -32.15 7.24
N ARG A 283 1.67 -32.70 6.17
CA ARG A 283 2.39 -33.09 4.95
C ARG A 283 2.15 -32.05 3.86
N PHE A 284 3.21 -31.42 3.41
CA PHE A 284 3.18 -30.58 2.21
C PHE A 284 3.24 -31.47 0.96
N ARG A 285 2.33 -31.26 0.02
CA ARG A 285 2.40 -31.85 -1.33
C ARG A 285 2.65 -30.74 -2.32
N VAL A 286 3.73 -30.84 -3.08
CA VAL A 286 3.98 -30.00 -4.25
C VAL A 286 3.28 -30.66 -5.45
N GLN A 287 2.31 -29.99 -6.04
CA GLN A 287 1.66 -30.45 -7.26
C GLN A 287 2.41 -29.86 -8.45
N ILE A 288 3.13 -30.72 -9.18
CA ILE A 288 3.75 -30.35 -10.47
C ILE A 288 2.71 -30.60 -11.56
N VAL A 289 2.25 -29.54 -12.20
CA VAL A 289 1.37 -29.64 -13.37
C VAL A 289 2.26 -29.80 -14.59
N THR A 290 2.25 -30.98 -15.21
CA THR A 290 2.87 -31.20 -16.50
C THR A 290 1.83 -30.96 -17.60
N SER A 291 2.11 -30.00 -18.51
CA SER A 291 1.28 -29.79 -19.71
C SER A 291 1.65 -30.80 -20.78
N SER A 292 0.66 -31.54 -21.28
CA SER A 292 0.83 -32.51 -22.36
C SER A 292 0.59 -31.95 -23.78
N LYS A 293 0.69 -30.63 -23.98
CA LYS A 293 0.64 -30.06 -25.33
C LYS A 293 2.04 -30.03 -25.94
N ARG A 294 2.26 -30.89 -26.95
CA ARG A 294 3.37 -30.75 -27.89
C ARG A 294 3.24 -29.42 -28.63
N ILE A 295 4.35 -28.69 -28.70
CA ILE A 295 4.50 -27.56 -29.63
C ILE A 295 5.11 -28.15 -30.88
N ASP A 296 4.37 -28.09 -32.00
CA ASP A 296 4.90 -28.37 -33.35
C ASP A 296 5.71 -27.16 -33.84
#